data_6430e553122dc7cd5eb8c4509bc83286
#
_entry.id   6430e553122dc7cd5eb8c4509bc83286
#
_cell.length_a   1.000
_cell.length_b   1.000
_cell.length_c   1.000
_cell.angle_alpha   90.00
_cell.angle_beta   90.00
_cell.angle_gamma   90.00
#
_symmetry.space_group_name_H-M   'P 1'
#
loop_
_entity.id
_entity.type
_entity.pdbx_description
1 polymer ?
#
loop_
_entity_poly.entity_id
_entity_poly.type
_entity_poly.pdbx_seq_one_letter_code
_entity_poly.pdbx_strand_id
1 'polypeptide(L)'
;MEGRKNKMKKKIVQLFEQVQKIPYKVCKFDKELINQNISYGDCRHKSELLKLLLREKGFEVKEVKVIFDWNDLHIPKSILGILKKSPTIWPHNSLKVKINNKWVKVDCTWNPELEEKGFPITKNWDGKSDTKQVTEGRLRFYQKEEYVNKIKIFKEEALKFAEELNKYLSS
;
A
#
# COMPACT_ATOMS: atom_id res chain seq x y z
N MET A 1 -4.04 29.94 -13.23
CA MET A 1 -3.50 28.57 -13.48
C MET A 1 -2.62 28.05 -12.34
N GLU A 2 -1.69 28.82 -11.87
CA GLU A 2 -0.77 28.42 -10.79
C GLU A 2 -1.49 28.15 -9.45
N GLY A 3 -2.44 28.99 -9.07
CA GLY A 3 -3.26 28.80 -7.87
C GLY A 3 -4.09 27.51 -7.87
N ARG A 4 -4.63 27.10 -9.03
CA ARG A 4 -5.39 25.84 -9.17
C ARG A 4 -4.49 24.61 -9.04
N LYS A 5 -3.30 24.65 -9.64
CA LYS A 5 -2.30 23.56 -9.52
C LYS A 5 -1.84 23.39 -8.08
N ASN A 6 -1.59 24.49 -7.37
CA ASN A 6 -1.18 24.46 -5.96
C ASN A 6 -2.29 23.92 -5.07
N LYS A 7 -3.55 24.28 -5.31
CA LYS A 7 -4.72 23.74 -4.59
C LYS A 7 -4.86 22.23 -4.79
N MET A 8 -4.71 21.76 -6.03
CA MET A 8 -4.76 20.32 -6.35
C MET A 8 -3.61 19.55 -5.70
N LYS A 9 -2.40 20.11 -5.72
CA LYS A 9 -1.24 19.54 -5.03
C LYS A 9 -1.47 19.38 -3.53
N LYS A 10 -1.94 20.42 -2.84
CA LYS A 10 -2.29 20.34 -1.41
C LYS A 10 -3.34 19.26 -1.16
N LYS A 11 -4.33 19.16 -2.04
CA LYS A 11 -5.43 18.21 -1.87
C LYS A 11 -4.96 16.75 -1.98
N ILE A 12 -4.13 16.42 -2.97
CA ILE A 12 -3.63 15.05 -3.11
C ILE A 12 -2.75 14.63 -1.93
N VAL A 13 -1.91 15.55 -1.42
CA VAL A 13 -1.09 15.31 -0.24
C VAL A 13 -1.96 15.03 0.99
N GLN A 14 -2.98 15.85 1.22
CA GLN A 14 -3.92 15.65 2.34
C GLN A 14 -4.62 14.30 2.28
N LEU A 15 -5.11 13.89 1.10
CA LEU A 15 -5.78 12.60 0.93
C LEU A 15 -4.82 11.43 1.12
N PHE A 16 -3.60 11.54 0.59
CA PHE A 16 -2.55 10.56 0.82
C PHE A 16 -2.25 10.38 2.31
N GLU A 17 -1.98 11.47 3.03
CA GLU A 17 -1.67 11.43 4.45
C GLU A 17 -2.85 10.91 5.28
N GLN A 18 -4.08 11.27 4.91
CA GLN A 18 -5.29 10.76 5.57
C GLN A 18 -5.36 9.24 5.53
N VAL A 19 -5.11 8.64 4.36
CA VAL A 19 -5.16 7.19 4.20
C VAL A 19 -3.90 6.52 4.75
N GLN A 20 -2.73 7.13 4.58
CA GLN A 20 -1.47 6.60 5.12
C GLN A 20 -1.54 6.41 6.64
N LYS A 21 -2.15 7.32 7.37
CA LYS A 21 -2.29 7.26 8.83
C LYS A 21 -3.13 6.09 9.35
N ILE A 22 -3.95 5.47 8.51
CA ILE A 22 -4.75 4.31 8.91
C ILE A 22 -3.80 3.15 9.24
N PRO A 23 -3.87 2.56 10.46
CA PRO A 23 -3.01 1.46 10.85
C PRO A 23 -3.08 0.28 9.88
N TYR A 24 -1.93 -0.22 9.46
CA TYR A 24 -1.87 -1.42 8.63
C TYR A 24 -2.17 -2.67 9.46
N LYS A 25 -3.10 -3.46 8.96
CA LYS A 25 -3.44 -4.76 9.53
C LYS A 25 -3.93 -5.68 8.42
N VAL A 26 -3.32 -6.84 8.28
CA VAL A 26 -3.83 -7.88 7.36
C VAL A 26 -5.13 -8.43 7.93
N CYS A 27 -6.18 -8.38 7.14
CA CYS A 27 -7.51 -8.82 7.56
C CYS A 27 -8.33 -9.33 6.38
N LYS A 28 -9.52 -9.87 6.65
CA LYS A 28 -10.44 -10.25 5.61
C LYS A 28 -10.84 -9.00 4.80
N PHE A 29 -10.70 -9.08 3.49
CA PHE A 29 -11.09 -7.99 2.62
C PHE A 29 -12.59 -8.00 2.37
N ASP A 30 -13.22 -6.85 2.65
CA ASP A 30 -14.60 -6.57 2.27
C ASP A 30 -14.65 -5.15 1.69
N LYS A 31 -14.85 -5.07 0.39
CA LYS A 31 -14.88 -3.79 -0.32
C LYS A 31 -16.08 -2.92 0.06
N GLU A 32 -17.21 -3.54 0.39
CA GLU A 32 -18.44 -2.81 0.74
C GLU A 32 -18.32 -2.07 2.07
N LEU A 33 -17.44 -2.53 2.95
CA LEU A 33 -17.16 -1.87 4.23
C LEU A 33 -16.14 -0.72 4.12
N ILE A 34 -15.54 -0.50 2.96
CA ILE A 34 -14.55 0.57 2.78
C ILE A 34 -15.25 1.93 2.77
N ASN A 35 -14.92 2.74 3.77
CA ASN A 35 -15.38 4.13 3.91
C ASN A 35 -14.27 4.97 4.54
N GLN A 36 -14.48 6.29 4.66
CA GLN A 36 -13.49 7.22 5.17
C GLN A 36 -13.13 7.01 6.65
N ASN A 37 -13.90 6.22 7.37
CA ASN A 37 -13.77 5.99 8.82
C ASN A 37 -13.26 4.58 9.15
N ILE A 38 -12.61 3.88 8.22
CA ILE A 38 -12.00 2.58 8.53
C ILE A 38 -10.91 2.76 9.60
N SER A 39 -10.91 1.87 10.60
CA SER A 39 -9.99 1.94 11.75
C SER A 39 -8.65 1.28 11.44
N TYR A 40 -8.59 0.37 10.50
CA TYR A 40 -7.41 -0.36 10.05
C TYR A 40 -7.68 -1.01 8.68
N GLY A 41 -6.62 -1.43 8.01
CA GLY A 41 -6.73 -2.17 6.76
C GLY A 41 -5.37 -2.55 6.19
N ASP A 42 -5.37 -3.48 5.25
CA ASP A 42 -4.17 -3.82 4.49
C ASP A 42 -4.08 -3.04 3.17
N CYS A 43 -3.14 -3.40 2.32
CA CYS A 43 -2.94 -2.70 1.05
C CYS A 43 -4.19 -2.66 0.16
N ARG A 44 -5.07 -3.67 0.26
CA ARG A 44 -6.30 -3.75 -0.53
C ARG A 44 -7.31 -2.68 -0.09
N HIS A 45 -7.48 -2.51 1.21
CA HIS A 45 -8.39 -1.51 1.81
C HIS A 45 -7.86 -0.10 1.58
N LYS A 46 -6.60 0.13 1.90
CA LYS A 46 -5.99 1.46 1.85
C LYS A 46 -5.87 1.98 0.41
N SER A 47 -5.44 1.13 -0.54
CA SER A 47 -5.39 1.53 -1.95
C SER A 47 -6.78 1.79 -2.54
N GLU A 48 -7.77 0.98 -2.19
CA GLU A 48 -9.15 1.19 -2.64
C GLU A 48 -9.72 2.51 -2.11
N LEU A 49 -9.55 2.78 -0.81
CA LEU A 49 -10.01 4.03 -0.20
C LEU A 49 -9.34 5.24 -0.86
N LEU A 50 -8.02 5.23 -0.99
CA LEU A 50 -7.30 6.33 -1.62
C LEU A 50 -7.74 6.54 -3.08
N LYS A 51 -7.93 5.46 -3.83
CA LYS A 51 -8.46 5.52 -5.21
C LYS A 51 -9.82 6.23 -5.27
N LEU A 52 -10.74 5.84 -4.39
CA LEU A 52 -12.09 6.43 -4.34
C LEU A 52 -12.03 7.92 -4.00
N LEU A 53 -11.28 8.30 -2.98
CA LEU A 53 -11.11 9.70 -2.56
C LEU A 53 -10.47 10.56 -3.65
N LEU A 54 -9.45 10.04 -4.32
CA LEU A 54 -8.76 10.76 -5.41
C LEU A 54 -9.68 10.95 -6.63
N ARG A 55 -10.41 9.90 -7.03
CA ARG A 55 -11.35 9.97 -8.15
C ARG A 55 -12.49 10.95 -7.88
N GLU A 56 -13.01 10.98 -6.65
CA GLU A 56 -14.01 11.98 -6.24
C GLU A 56 -13.51 13.43 -6.41
N LYS A 57 -12.22 13.66 -6.26
CA LYS A 57 -11.59 14.98 -6.47
C LYS A 57 -11.09 15.20 -7.91
N GLY A 58 -11.43 14.31 -8.84
CA GLY A 58 -11.15 14.47 -10.27
C GLY A 58 -9.76 14.01 -10.71
N PHE A 59 -9.02 13.26 -9.87
CA PHE A 59 -7.75 12.68 -10.30
C PHE A 59 -7.96 11.43 -11.15
N GLU A 60 -7.17 11.27 -12.20
CA GLU A 60 -7.06 10.01 -12.93
C GLU A 60 -6.21 9.03 -12.12
N VAL A 61 -6.74 7.83 -11.82
CA VAL A 61 -6.10 6.82 -10.99
C VAL A 61 -6.15 5.45 -11.65
N LYS A 62 -5.01 4.78 -11.71
CA LYS A 62 -4.86 3.38 -12.14
C LYS A 62 -4.47 2.50 -10.97
N GLU A 63 -5.06 1.31 -10.91
CA GLU A 63 -4.65 0.27 -9.95
C GLU A 63 -3.44 -0.49 -10.48
N VAL A 64 -2.51 -0.80 -9.59
CA VAL A 64 -1.25 -1.47 -9.91
C VAL A 64 -1.07 -2.68 -9.00
N LYS A 65 -0.64 -3.80 -9.58
CA LYS A 65 -0.09 -4.93 -8.84
C LYS A 65 1.42 -4.82 -8.79
N VAL A 66 1.96 -4.94 -7.59
CA VAL A 66 3.40 -4.86 -7.33
C VAL A 66 3.83 -6.19 -6.73
N ILE A 67 4.80 -6.85 -7.34
CA ILE A 67 5.39 -8.07 -6.79
C ILE A 67 6.59 -7.68 -5.96
N PHE A 68 6.58 -8.06 -4.69
CA PHE A 68 7.61 -7.74 -3.72
C PHE A 68 8.00 -8.97 -2.89
N ASP A 69 9.09 -8.89 -2.18
CA ASP A 69 9.55 -9.94 -1.26
C ASP A 69 9.43 -9.46 0.20
N TRP A 70 8.76 -10.24 1.04
CA TRP A 70 8.69 -9.98 2.48
C TRP A 70 10.06 -9.94 3.16
N ASN A 71 11.07 -10.62 2.60
CA ASN A 71 12.45 -10.56 3.09
C ASN A 71 13.10 -9.18 2.96
N ASP A 72 12.57 -8.31 2.10
CA ASP A 72 13.07 -6.94 1.92
C ASP A 72 12.59 -5.97 3.02
N LEU A 73 11.76 -6.47 3.95
CA LEU A 73 11.27 -5.71 5.11
C LEU A 73 11.92 -6.21 6.41
N HIS A 74 12.01 -5.35 7.40
CA HIS A 74 12.57 -5.66 8.72
C HIS A 74 11.56 -6.47 9.57
N ILE A 75 11.21 -7.66 9.09
CA ILE A 75 10.33 -8.59 9.78
C ILE A 75 11.17 -9.65 10.47
N PRO A 76 10.87 -10.00 11.74
CA PRO A 76 11.58 -11.06 12.46
C PRO A 76 11.61 -12.37 11.66
N LYS A 77 12.77 -13.03 11.63
CA LYS A 77 12.95 -14.32 10.92
C LYS A 77 12.00 -15.40 11.40
N SER A 78 11.62 -15.36 12.67
CA SER A 78 10.62 -16.29 13.24
C SER A 78 9.24 -16.15 12.58
N ILE A 79 8.87 -14.95 12.18
CA ILE A 79 7.60 -14.68 11.47
C ILE A 79 7.73 -15.10 9.99
N LEU A 80 8.80 -14.69 9.34
CA LEU A 80 9.08 -15.11 7.94
C LEU A 80 9.18 -16.64 7.81
N GLY A 81 9.73 -17.31 8.82
CA GLY A 81 9.86 -18.76 8.87
C GLY A 81 8.55 -19.55 8.94
N ILE A 82 7.42 -18.87 9.11
CA ILE A 82 6.09 -19.49 9.00
C ILE A 82 5.79 -19.90 7.56
N LEU A 83 6.30 -19.12 6.60
CA LEU A 83 6.13 -19.36 5.16
C LEU A 83 7.11 -20.46 4.69
N LYS A 84 6.81 -21.73 5.02
CA LYS A 84 7.67 -22.87 4.66
C LYS A 84 7.41 -23.40 3.27
N LYS A 85 6.14 -23.52 2.89
CA LYS A 85 5.65 -23.98 1.59
C LYS A 85 5.24 -22.84 0.68
N SER A 86 4.80 -21.74 1.26
CA SER A 86 4.50 -20.50 0.56
C SER A 86 5.77 -19.72 0.25
N PRO A 87 5.88 -19.09 -0.93
CA PRO A 87 6.98 -18.17 -1.19
C PRO A 87 6.86 -16.92 -0.30
N THR A 88 7.97 -16.20 -0.11
CA THR A 88 7.99 -14.88 0.52
C THR A 88 7.66 -13.76 -0.46
N ILE A 89 7.65 -14.07 -1.75
CA ILE A 89 7.31 -13.15 -2.83
C ILE A 89 5.79 -13.12 -3.03
N TRP A 90 5.18 -11.95 -2.78
CA TRP A 90 3.72 -11.80 -2.82
C TRP A 90 3.28 -10.62 -3.69
N PRO A 91 2.01 -10.67 -4.18
CA PRO A 91 1.40 -9.52 -4.85
C PRO A 91 0.92 -8.49 -3.83
N HIS A 92 1.05 -7.24 -4.21
CA HIS A 92 0.67 -6.07 -3.42
C HIS A 92 -0.17 -5.11 -4.27
N ASN A 93 -1.10 -4.41 -3.65
CA ASN A 93 -1.93 -3.40 -4.31
C ASN A 93 -1.37 -2.00 -4.09
N SER A 94 -1.19 -1.28 -5.17
CA SER A 94 -0.76 0.10 -5.17
C SER A 94 -1.46 0.91 -6.26
N LEU A 95 -1.14 2.18 -6.41
CA LEU A 95 -1.77 3.08 -7.37
C LEU A 95 -0.74 3.80 -8.24
N LYS A 96 -1.18 4.20 -9.44
CA LYS A 96 -0.60 5.30 -10.21
C LYS A 96 -1.62 6.40 -10.32
N VAL A 97 -1.19 7.63 -10.05
CA VAL A 97 -2.02 8.82 -10.13
C VAL A 97 -1.45 9.77 -11.17
N LYS A 98 -2.29 10.32 -12.04
CA LYS A 98 -1.86 11.29 -13.03
C LYS A 98 -1.78 12.67 -12.42
N ILE A 99 -0.58 13.20 -12.34
CA ILE A 99 -0.27 14.52 -11.77
C ILE A 99 0.52 15.32 -12.80
N ASN A 100 0.03 16.48 -13.19
CA ASN A 100 0.68 17.32 -14.21
C ASN A 100 1.05 16.52 -15.50
N ASN A 101 0.12 15.73 -16.00
CA ASN A 101 0.27 14.85 -17.16
C ASN A 101 1.32 13.73 -17.03
N LYS A 102 1.81 13.44 -15.82
CA LYS A 102 2.72 12.33 -15.55
C LYS A 102 2.04 11.32 -14.62
N TRP A 103 2.27 10.03 -14.89
CA TRP A 103 1.87 8.96 -13.99
C TRP A 103 2.88 8.80 -12.87
N VAL A 104 2.43 9.00 -11.64
CA VAL A 104 3.22 8.95 -10.41
C VAL A 104 2.80 7.71 -9.61
N LYS A 105 3.77 6.94 -9.14
CA LYS A 105 3.50 5.78 -8.26
C LYS A 105 3.19 6.28 -6.86
N VAL A 106 2.04 5.85 -6.33
CA VAL A 106 1.56 6.30 -5.02
C VAL A 106 1.19 5.08 -4.18
N ASP A 107 1.95 4.86 -3.12
CA ASP A 107 1.75 3.78 -2.16
C ASP A 107 1.54 4.33 -0.76
N CYS A 108 0.35 4.15 -0.20
CA CYS A 108 -0.04 4.64 1.13
C CYS A 108 -0.11 3.51 2.18
N THR A 109 0.51 2.36 1.92
CA THR A 109 0.29 1.12 2.68
C THR A 109 0.73 1.23 4.13
N TRP A 110 1.97 1.63 4.37
CA TRP A 110 2.54 1.65 5.71
C TRP A 110 2.18 2.92 6.46
N ASN A 111 1.63 2.78 7.66
CA ASN A 111 1.34 3.92 8.52
C ASN A 111 2.64 4.46 9.16
N PRO A 112 2.69 5.78 9.49
CA PRO A 112 3.93 6.45 9.91
C PRO A 112 4.65 5.81 11.09
N GLU A 113 3.93 5.21 12.03
CA GLU A 113 4.49 4.57 13.23
C GLU A 113 5.41 3.39 12.89
N LEU A 114 5.23 2.77 11.72
CA LEU A 114 6.06 1.64 11.29
C LEU A 114 7.47 2.05 10.85
N GLU A 115 7.76 3.36 10.77
CA GLU A 115 9.12 3.84 10.52
C GLU A 115 10.12 3.35 11.58
N GLU A 116 9.72 3.31 12.84
CA GLU A 116 10.54 2.82 13.94
C GLU A 116 10.95 1.34 13.77
N LYS A 117 10.17 0.59 12.99
CA LYS A 117 10.47 -0.80 12.63
C LYS A 117 11.22 -0.93 11.29
N GLY A 118 11.66 0.19 10.71
CA GLY A 118 12.43 0.21 9.46
C GLY A 118 11.60 0.06 8.19
N PHE A 119 10.28 0.23 8.25
CA PHE A 119 9.43 0.21 7.06
C PHE A 119 9.58 1.49 6.23
N PRO A 120 9.49 1.43 4.89
CA PRO A 120 9.64 2.61 4.04
C PRO A 120 8.43 3.53 4.15
N ILE A 121 8.59 4.66 4.81
CA ILE A 121 7.54 5.65 5.03
C ILE A 121 7.82 6.92 4.22
N THR A 122 6.85 7.36 3.43
CA THR A 122 6.90 8.67 2.77
C THR A 122 6.50 9.75 3.75
N LYS A 123 7.42 10.67 4.02
CA LYS A 123 7.18 11.87 4.83
C LYS A 123 7.24 13.11 3.97
N ASN A 124 6.42 14.11 4.30
CA ASN A 124 6.40 15.40 3.61
C ASN A 124 6.35 15.25 2.08
N TRP A 125 5.42 14.41 1.61
CA TRP A 125 5.30 14.16 0.19
C TRP A 125 5.08 15.46 -0.59
N ASP A 126 5.83 15.62 -1.67
CA ASP A 126 5.77 16.81 -2.52
C ASP A 126 4.53 16.85 -3.45
N GLY A 127 3.71 15.78 -3.47
CA GLY A 127 2.51 15.68 -4.31
C GLY A 127 2.77 15.61 -5.80
N LYS A 128 3.99 15.26 -6.23
CA LYS A 128 4.38 15.20 -7.65
C LYS A 128 5.39 14.10 -8.00
N SER A 129 6.20 13.66 -7.04
CA SER A 129 7.17 12.58 -7.20
C SER A 129 6.60 11.23 -6.76
N ASP A 130 7.20 10.13 -7.17
CA ASP A 130 6.85 8.82 -6.65
C ASP A 130 6.99 8.80 -5.11
N THR A 131 6.03 8.21 -4.41
CA THR A 131 6.18 7.91 -2.99
C THR A 131 7.15 6.75 -2.81
N LYS A 132 7.65 6.54 -1.59
CA LYS A 132 8.26 5.26 -1.24
C LYS A 132 7.25 4.14 -1.49
N GLN A 133 7.74 3.01 -1.98
CA GLN A 133 6.91 1.86 -2.31
C GLN A 133 6.88 0.86 -1.14
N VAL A 134 6.24 -0.28 -1.33
CA VAL A 134 6.05 -1.32 -0.30
C VAL A 134 7.36 -1.79 0.32
N THR A 135 8.42 -1.89 -0.45
CA THR A 135 9.80 -2.17 0.00
C THR A 135 10.81 -1.34 -0.79
N GLU A 136 12.05 -1.27 -0.31
CA GLU A 136 13.18 -0.69 -1.04
C GLU A 136 13.92 -1.75 -1.90
N GLY A 137 13.45 -3.00 -1.85
CA GLY A 137 13.99 -4.09 -2.65
C GLY A 137 13.54 -4.07 -4.11
N ARG A 138 13.79 -5.17 -4.80
CA ARG A 138 13.42 -5.30 -6.22
C ARG A 138 11.91 -5.47 -6.37
N LEU A 139 11.27 -4.57 -7.10
CA LEU A 139 9.83 -4.57 -7.38
C LEU A 139 9.54 -4.83 -8.85
N ARG A 140 8.42 -5.51 -9.13
CA ARG A 140 7.87 -5.66 -10.48
C ARG A 140 6.46 -5.10 -10.49
N PHE A 141 6.18 -4.20 -11.44
CA PHE A 141 4.91 -3.49 -11.56
C PHE A 141 4.10 -4.00 -12.74
N TYR A 142 2.81 -4.24 -12.52
CA TYR A 142 1.84 -4.65 -13.53
C TYR A 142 0.60 -3.78 -13.43
N GLN A 143 -0.01 -3.44 -14.56
CA GLN A 143 -1.37 -2.92 -14.52
C GLN A 143 -2.29 -4.03 -13.98
N LYS A 144 -3.26 -3.67 -13.14
CA LYS A 144 -4.14 -4.67 -12.49
C LYS A 144 -4.83 -5.58 -13.52
N GLU A 145 -5.26 -5.00 -14.65
CA GLU A 145 -6.00 -5.70 -15.71
C GLU A 145 -5.12 -6.73 -16.45
N GLU A 146 -3.81 -6.51 -16.47
CA GLU A 146 -2.84 -7.38 -17.16
C GLU A 146 -2.23 -8.43 -16.22
N TYR A 147 -2.43 -8.27 -14.91
CA TYR A 147 -1.82 -9.17 -13.93
C TYR A 147 -2.57 -10.50 -13.81
N VAL A 148 -1.85 -11.58 -14.06
CA VAL A 148 -2.31 -12.96 -13.82
C VAL A 148 -1.53 -13.51 -12.63
N ASN A 149 -2.23 -13.83 -11.53
CA ASN A 149 -1.59 -14.37 -10.34
C ASN A 149 -1.12 -15.83 -10.57
N LYS A 150 0.20 -16.02 -10.58
CA LYS A 150 0.85 -17.33 -10.65
C LYS A 150 1.49 -17.74 -9.32
N ILE A 151 1.39 -16.90 -8.29
CA ILE A 151 2.00 -17.12 -6.98
C ILE A 151 1.06 -17.99 -6.16
N LYS A 152 1.54 -19.17 -5.78
CA LYS A 152 0.78 -20.12 -4.96
C LYS A 152 1.11 -19.89 -3.49
N ILE A 153 0.15 -19.37 -2.76
CA ILE A 153 0.24 -19.12 -1.33
C ILE A 153 -0.68 -20.12 -0.61
N PHE A 154 -0.15 -20.84 0.36
CA PHE A 154 -0.90 -21.79 1.16
C PHE A 154 -1.68 -21.04 2.24
N LYS A 155 -3.01 -21.19 2.22
CA LYS A 155 -3.94 -20.43 3.06
C LYS A 155 -3.62 -20.54 4.56
N GLU A 156 -3.30 -21.73 5.04
CA GLU A 156 -3.00 -21.97 6.45
C GLU A 156 -1.76 -21.19 6.91
N GLU A 157 -0.67 -21.23 6.11
CA GLU A 157 0.54 -20.46 6.38
C GLU A 157 0.28 -18.96 6.30
N ALA A 158 -0.50 -18.51 5.31
CA ALA A 158 -0.83 -17.11 5.13
C ALA A 158 -1.63 -16.55 6.32
N LEU A 159 -2.58 -17.31 6.86
CA LEU A 159 -3.37 -16.91 8.02
C LEU A 159 -2.49 -16.80 9.28
N LYS A 160 -1.63 -17.79 9.52
CA LYS A 160 -0.69 -17.76 10.66
C LYS A 160 0.34 -16.65 10.53
N PHE A 161 0.88 -16.46 9.35
CA PHE A 161 1.80 -15.36 9.04
C PHE A 161 1.14 -14.00 9.29
N ALA A 162 -0.08 -13.80 8.80
CA ALA A 162 -0.84 -12.56 9.01
C ALA A 162 -1.10 -12.29 10.50
N GLU A 163 -1.46 -13.31 11.28
CA GLU A 163 -1.67 -13.19 12.73
C GLU A 163 -0.41 -12.71 13.44
N GLU A 164 0.72 -13.37 13.24
CA GLU A 164 1.99 -13.01 13.88
C GLU A 164 2.55 -11.68 13.36
N LEU A 165 2.39 -11.40 12.08
CA LEU A 165 2.74 -10.11 11.52
C LEU A 165 1.93 -8.97 12.17
N ASN A 166 0.62 -9.13 12.30
CA ASN A 166 -0.23 -8.12 12.93
C ASN A 166 0.17 -7.85 14.39
N LYS A 167 0.51 -8.89 15.15
CA LYS A 167 1.03 -8.74 16.52
C LYS A 167 2.33 -7.92 16.54
N TYR A 168 3.24 -8.24 15.63
CA TYR A 168 4.52 -7.52 15.50
C TYR A 168 4.33 -6.05 15.11
N LEU A 169 3.45 -5.77 14.15
CA LEU A 169 3.22 -4.41 13.67
C LEU A 169 2.54 -3.51 14.71
N SER A 170 1.75 -4.08 15.61
CA SER A 170 1.05 -3.37 16.67
C SER A 170 1.78 -3.34 18.02
N SER A 171 2.92 -3.98 18.08
CA SER A 171 3.74 -4.03 19.32
C SER A 171 4.51 -2.73 19.56
#